data_a9b06d4d348678c20cf34adf049201b4
#
_entry.id   a9b06d4d348678c20cf34adf049201b4
#
_cell.length_a   1.000
_cell.length_b   1.000
_cell.length_c   1.000
_cell.angle_alpha   90.00
_cell.angle_beta   90.00
_cell.angle_gamma   90.00
#
_symmetry.space_group_name_H-M   'P 1'
#
loop_
_entity.id
_entity.type
_entity.pdbx_description
1 polymer ?
#
loop_
_entity_poly.entity_id
_entity_poly.type
_entity_poly.pdbx_seq_one_letter_code
_entity_poly.pdbx_strand_id
1 'polypeptide(L)'
;MKEFDRKNTEALQDGEQSRLPNGGYICKITAAEDVPDKEYIKIEFDIAAGEFKGYFADLYTRANFWGGRFVRSYKDTAQKFFNGFLTAVEKSNPGYAFDWNAKSLVGKSIGIVLGEEEYVTNAAEVKVHQVVTQVRDTEVIRSGNFKVPDIKPLDARGQARLAELKAKGVVGTHTDGATVVNDEDLPF
;
A
#
# COMPACT_ATOMS: atom_id res chain seq x y z
N MET A 1 -16.91 -34.27 1.51
CA MET A 1 -16.98 -32.80 1.54
C MET A 1 -16.81 -32.38 3.00
N LYS A 2 -15.96 -31.41 3.31
CA LYS A 2 -15.74 -30.93 4.69
C LYS A 2 -16.84 -29.94 5.04
N GLU A 3 -17.60 -30.19 6.11
CA GLU A 3 -18.61 -29.26 6.63
C GLU A 3 -17.94 -28.08 7.34
N PHE A 4 -18.53 -26.89 7.23
CA PHE A 4 -18.11 -25.68 7.92
C PHE A 4 -19.36 -24.93 8.45
N ASP A 5 -19.15 -24.02 9.39
CA ASP A 5 -20.22 -23.22 9.98
C ASP A 5 -20.67 -22.10 9.02
N ARG A 6 -21.70 -22.38 8.24
CA ARG A 6 -22.26 -21.44 7.26
C ARG A 6 -22.90 -20.19 7.88
N LYS A 7 -23.30 -20.23 9.15
CA LYS A 7 -23.96 -19.10 9.82
C LYS A 7 -22.96 -18.04 10.25
N ASN A 8 -21.72 -18.46 10.58
CA ASN A 8 -20.66 -17.58 11.01
C ASN A 8 -19.61 -17.34 9.89
N THR A 9 -19.85 -17.88 8.70
CA THR A 9 -18.98 -17.65 7.53
C THR A 9 -19.65 -16.65 6.61
N GLU A 10 -19.01 -15.51 6.41
CA GLU A 10 -19.46 -14.48 5.47
C GLU A 10 -19.60 -15.06 4.06
N ALA A 11 -20.74 -14.83 3.43
CA ALA A 11 -20.99 -15.28 2.07
C ALA A 11 -20.43 -14.22 1.10
N LEU A 12 -19.41 -14.59 0.34
CA LEU A 12 -18.90 -13.79 -0.80
C LEU A 12 -19.57 -14.31 -2.09
N GLN A 13 -20.03 -13.39 -2.93
CA GLN A 13 -20.50 -13.72 -4.27
C GLN A 13 -19.30 -13.85 -5.22
N ASP A 14 -19.47 -14.63 -6.30
CA ASP A 14 -18.44 -14.74 -7.33
C ASP A 14 -18.13 -13.34 -7.90
N GLY A 15 -16.86 -12.93 -7.79
CA GLY A 15 -16.40 -11.58 -8.15
C GLY A 15 -16.30 -10.57 -6.99
N GLU A 16 -16.89 -10.85 -5.83
CA GLU A 16 -16.63 -10.07 -4.61
C GLU A 16 -15.31 -10.52 -3.98
N GLN A 17 -14.36 -9.62 -3.91
CA GLN A 17 -13.14 -9.81 -3.13
C GLN A 17 -13.33 -9.14 -1.77
N SER A 18 -13.11 -9.88 -0.68
CA SER A 18 -12.95 -9.31 0.65
C SER A 18 -11.81 -8.28 0.60
N ARG A 19 -12.16 -7.01 0.50
CA ARG A 19 -11.20 -5.92 0.46
C ARG A 19 -10.63 -5.73 1.86
N LEU A 20 -9.31 -5.63 1.95
CA LEU A 20 -8.66 -5.31 3.22
C LEU A 20 -9.20 -3.96 3.74
N PRO A 21 -9.77 -3.88 4.96
CA PRO A 21 -10.27 -2.62 5.50
C PRO A 21 -9.18 -1.55 5.61
N ASN A 22 -9.54 -0.28 5.50
CA ASN A 22 -8.63 0.80 5.85
C ASN A 22 -8.36 0.76 7.35
N GLY A 23 -7.09 0.87 7.75
CA GLY A 23 -6.73 0.73 9.16
C GLY A 23 -5.24 0.55 9.39
N GLY A 24 -4.89 0.28 10.64
CA GLY A 24 -3.52 0.03 11.06
C GLY A 24 -3.20 -1.45 11.14
N TYR A 25 -2.07 -1.86 10.57
CA TYR A 25 -1.64 -3.24 10.50
C TYR A 25 -0.20 -3.39 10.98
N ILE A 26 0.06 -4.45 11.74
CA ILE A 26 1.43 -4.88 12.05
C ILE A 26 1.90 -5.74 10.90
N CYS A 27 2.92 -5.28 10.21
CA CYS A 27 3.43 -5.90 9.00
C CYS A 27 4.89 -6.36 9.19
N LYS A 28 5.33 -7.20 8.27
CA LYS A 28 6.71 -7.63 8.11
C LYS A 28 7.19 -7.27 6.72
N ILE A 29 8.35 -6.65 6.62
CA ILE A 29 8.99 -6.33 5.34
C ILE A 29 9.43 -7.65 4.69
N THR A 30 8.93 -7.93 3.49
CA THR A 30 9.22 -9.14 2.72
C THR A 30 10.30 -8.93 1.68
N ALA A 31 10.37 -7.71 1.11
CA ALA A 31 11.43 -7.30 0.20
C ALA A 31 11.79 -5.82 0.38
N ALA A 32 13.03 -5.47 0.10
CA ALA A 32 13.51 -4.09 0.08
C ALA A 32 14.57 -3.96 -1.01
N GLU A 33 14.35 -3.03 -1.94
CA GLU A 33 15.21 -2.77 -3.09
C GLU A 33 15.60 -1.30 -3.12
N ASP A 34 16.89 -1.02 -3.16
CA ASP A 34 17.40 0.32 -3.40
C ASP A 34 17.41 0.62 -4.91
N VAL A 35 16.89 1.79 -5.28
CA VAL A 35 16.86 2.31 -6.66
C VAL A 35 17.63 3.63 -6.69
N PRO A 36 18.98 3.58 -6.71
CA PRO A 36 19.82 4.74 -6.51
C PRO A 36 19.66 5.83 -7.59
N ASP A 37 19.41 5.44 -8.84
CA ASP A 37 19.20 6.39 -9.94
C ASP A 37 17.98 7.30 -9.73
N LYS A 38 17.01 6.85 -8.93
CA LYS A 38 15.77 7.57 -8.62
C LYS A 38 15.71 8.03 -7.16
N GLU A 39 16.73 7.70 -6.36
CA GLU A 39 16.85 8.06 -4.94
C GLU A 39 15.68 7.64 -4.07
N TYR A 40 15.27 6.37 -4.18
CA TYR A 40 14.27 5.78 -3.29
C TYR A 40 14.52 4.30 -3.01
N ILE A 41 13.92 3.80 -1.94
CA ILE A 41 13.82 2.36 -1.64
C ILE A 41 12.38 1.90 -1.93
N LYS A 42 12.24 0.81 -2.69
CA LYS A 42 10.98 0.04 -2.79
C LYS A 42 10.89 -0.90 -1.62
N ILE A 43 9.74 -0.93 -0.97
CA ILE A 43 9.45 -1.81 0.16
C ILE A 43 8.24 -2.66 -0.19
N GLU A 44 8.39 -3.97 -0.03
CA GLU A 44 7.25 -4.89 -0.01
C GLU A 44 7.04 -5.41 1.42
N PHE A 45 5.78 -5.63 1.77
CA PHE A 45 5.41 -6.09 3.10
C PHE A 45 4.20 -7.03 3.03
N ASP A 46 4.05 -7.83 4.09
CA ASP A 46 2.81 -8.58 4.32
C ASP A 46 2.35 -8.37 5.76
N ILE A 47 1.07 -8.59 6.01
CA ILE A 47 0.48 -8.48 7.33
C ILE A 47 1.00 -9.64 8.18
N ALA A 48 1.61 -9.32 9.31
CA ALA A 48 2.29 -10.30 10.19
C ALA A 48 1.43 -10.75 11.36
N ALA A 49 0.38 -10.00 11.73
CA ALA A 49 -0.45 -10.29 12.90
C ALA A 49 -1.91 -9.90 12.67
N GLY A 50 -2.81 -10.52 13.46
CA GLY A 50 -4.25 -10.26 13.43
C GLY A 50 -4.98 -11.12 12.38
N GLU A 51 -6.24 -10.78 12.17
CA GLU A 51 -7.18 -11.50 11.30
C GLU A 51 -6.68 -11.60 9.85
N PHE A 52 -6.07 -10.54 9.34
CA PHE A 52 -5.58 -10.44 7.96
C PHE A 52 -4.13 -10.90 7.77
N LYS A 53 -3.58 -11.68 8.70
CA LYS A 53 -2.21 -12.19 8.57
C LYS A 53 -2.02 -12.96 7.27
N GLY A 54 -0.99 -12.60 6.47
CA GLY A 54 -0.67 -13.25 5.21
C GLY A 54 -1.53 -12.79 4.03
N TYR A 55 -2.32 -11.71 4.19
CA TYR A 55 -3.28 -11.24 3.18
C TYR A 55 -2.66 -11.02 1.79
N PHE A 56 -1.49 -10.38 1.71
CA PHE A 56 -0.89 -10.09 0.41
C PHE A 56 -0.26 -11.32 -0.24
N ALA A 57 0.25 -12.27 0.54
CA ALA A 57 0.70 -13.56 0.03
C ALA A 57 -0.47 -14.38 -0.53
N ASP A 58 -1.61 -14.40 0.16
CA ASP A 58 -2.83 -15.06 -0.32
C ASP A 58 -3.40 -14.35 -1.57
N LEU A 59 -3.37 -13.03 -1.60
CA LEU A 59 -3.78 -12.25 -2.76
C LEU A 59 -2.91 -12.56 -3.98
N TYR A 60 -1.59 -12.64 -3.79
CA TYR A 60 -0.66 -13.03 -4.85
C TYR A 60 -0.94 -14.44 -5.39
N THR A 61 -1.20 -15.39 -4.51
CA THR A 61 -1.53 -16.77 -4.89
C THR A 61 -2.82 -16.86 -5.71
N ARG A 62 -3.83 -16.05 -5.36
CA ARG A 62 -5.14 -16.07 -6.02
C ARG A 62 -5.19 -15.23 -7.30
N ALA A 63 -4.56 -14.07 -7.30
CA ALA A 63 -4.72 -13.06 -8.36
C ALA A 63 -3.40 -12.73 -9.09
N ASN A 64 -2.29 -13.34 -8.71
CA ASN A 64 -0.94 -13.01 -9.20
C ASN A 64 -0.61 -11.50 -9.06
N PHE A 65 -1.10 -10.89 -7.99
CA PHE A 65 -0.93 -9.46 -7.71
C PHE A 65 -0.45 -9.25 -6.28
N TRP A 66 0.67 -8.53 -6.11
CA TRP A 66 1.22 -8.13 -4.81
C TRP A 66 0.86 -6.68 -4.51
N GLY A 67 -0.10 -6.46 -3.61
CA GLY A 67 -0.58 -5.12 -3.24
C GLY A 67 0.15 -4.49 -2.04
N GLY A 68 0.92 -5.28 -1.30
CA GLY A 68 1.64 -4.84 -0.09
C GLY A 68 2.94 -4.13 -0.42
N ARG A 69 2.90 -2.93 -1.04
CA ARG A 69 4.12 -2.20 -1.44
C ARG A 69 3.98 -0.69 -1.23
N PHE A 70 5.11 -0.04 -1.00
CA PHE A 70 5.26 1.41 -1.03
C PHE A 70 6.71 1.79 -1.32
N VAL A 71 6.94 3.05 -1.62
CA VAL A 71 8.28 3.60 -1.82
C VAL A 71 8.61 4.63 -0.74
N ARG A 72 9.90 4.79 -0.43
CA ARG A 72 10.43 5.86 0.41
C ARG A 72 11.60 6.52 -0.27
N SER A 73 11.38 7.75 -0.71
CA SER A 73 12.44 8.58 -1.28
C SER A 73 13.38 9.08 -0.20
N TYR A 74 14.68 9.08 -0.53
CA TYR A 74 15.73 9.68 0.29
C TYR A 74 16.34 10.93 -0.35
N LYS A 75 15.68 11.50 -1.38
CA LYS A 75 16.01 12.82 -1.91
C LYS A 75 16.06 13.85 -0.78
N ASP A 76 16.85 14.89 -0.94
CA ASP A 76 17.01 15.94 0.07
C ASP A 76 15.69 16.48 0.62
N THR A 77 14.71 16.70 -0.27
CA THR A 77 13.37 17.18 0.09
C THR A 77 12.54 16.17 0.88
N ALA A 78 12.88 14.89 0.82
CA ALA A 78 12.14 13.79 1.43
C ALA A 78 12.83 13.16 2.65
N GLN A 79 14.05 13.58 3.00
CA GLN A 79 14.87 12.99 4.06
C GLN A 79 14.16 12.89 5.42
N LYS A 80 13.30 13.85 5.77
CA LYS A 80 12.52 13.80 7.01
C LYS A 80 11.56 12.62 7.05
N PHE A 81 10.91 12.32 5.94
CA PHE A 81 10.00 11.17 5.81
C PHE A 81 10.76 9.85 5.77
N PHE A 82 11.91 9.83 5.09
CA PHE A 82 12.79 8.67 5.07
C PHE A 82 13.32 8.34 6.47
N ASN A 83 13.81 9.33 7.21
CA ASN A 83 14.25 9.17 8.60
C ASN A 83 13.11 8.71 9.52
N GLY A 84 11.89 9.24 9.31
CA GLY A 84 10.70 8.78 10.04
C GLY A 84 10.39 7.29 9.79
N PHE A 85 10.55 6.83 8.55
CA PHE A 85 10.43 5.41 8.20
C PHE A 85 11.49 4.56 8.90
N LEU A 86 12.77 4.93 8.84
CA LEU A 86 13.84 4.20 9.52
C LEU A 86 13.64 4.14 11.04
N THR A 87 13.28 5.26 11.66
CA THR A 87 12.95 5.33 13.08
C THR A 87 11.80 4.40 13.45
N ALA A 88 10.76 4.31 12.62
CA ALA A 88 9.65 3.41 12.87
C ALA A 88 10.07 1.94 12.80
N VAL A 89 10.94 1.58 11.84
CA VAL A 89 11.49 0.23 11.74
C VAL A 89 12.38 -0.09 12.94
N GLU A 90 13.29 0.81 13.33
CA GLU A 90 14.20 0.61 14.46
C GLU A 90 13.45 0.44 15.77
N LYS A 91 12.45 1.30 16.05
CA LYS A 91 11.59 1.18 17.24
C LYS A 91 10.79 -0.13 17.26
N SER A 92 10.37 -0.62 16.10
CA SER A 92 9.64 -1.88 15.97
C SER A 92 10.51 -3.13 16.16
N ASN A 93 11.84 -2.98 16.12
CA ASN A 93 12.80 -4.08 16.16
C ASN A 93 13.95 -3.77 17.12
N PRO A 94 13.76 -3.96 18.44
CA PRO A 94 14.79 -3.68 19.43
C PRO A 94 16.14 -4.31 19.10
N GLY A 95 17.21 -3.52 19.18
CA GLY A 95 18.57 -3.95 18.84
C GLY A 95 18.91 -3.87 17.33
N TYR A 96 17.98 -3.47 16.49
CA TYR A 96 18.26 -3.19 15.08
C TYR A 96 18.57 -1.70 14.89
N ALA A 97 19.63 -1.41 14.16
CA ALA A 97 19.94 -0.09 13.61
C ALA A 97 20.19 -0.23 12.11
N PHE A 98 19.66 0.69 11.32
CA PHE A 98 19.82 0.64 9.87
C PHE A 98 21.27 0.90 9.45
N ASP A 99 21.81 0.01 8.66
CA ASP A 99 23.22 -0.02 8.22
C ASP A 99 23.44 0.51 6.80
N TRP A 100 22.50 1.27 6.26
CA TRP A 100 22.49 1.79 4.88
C TRP A 100 22.42 0.70 3.81
N ASN A 101 22.06 -0.52 4.18
CA ASN A 101 21.79 -1.62 3.27
C ASN A 101 20.28 -1.92 3.25
N ALA A 102 19.63 -1.64 2.12
CA ALA A 102 18.19 -1.88 2.00
C ALA A 102 17.80 -3.33 2.34
N LYS A 103 18.64 -4.31 2.01
CA LYS A 103 18.36 -5.73 2.30
C LYS A 103 18.27 -6.04 3.80
N SER A 104 18.92 -5.25 4.67
CA SER A 104 18.85 -5.44 6.13
C SER A 104 17.45 -5.13 6.70
N LEU A 105 16.59 -4.45 5.94
CA LEU A 105 15.19 -4.19 6.27
C LEU A 105 14.32 -5.45 6.14
N VAL A 106 14.72 -6.43 5.33
CA VAL A 106 13.94 -7.65 5.11
C VAL A 106 13.79 -8.42 6.41
N GLY A 107 12.57 -8.88 6.69
CA GLY A 107 12.23 -9.58 7.92
C GLY A 107 11.95 -8.67 9.11
N LYS A 108 12.14 -7.35 9.00
CA LYS A 108 11.84 -6.40 10.08
C LYS A 108 10.34 -6.14 10.18
N SER A 109 9.88 -5.94 11.42
CA SER A 109 8.51 -5.55 11.71
C SER A 109 8.32 -4.05 11.49
N ILE A 110 7.11 -3.65 11.10
CA ILE A 110 6.73 -2.27 10.88
C ILE A 110 5.22 -2.10 11.04
N GLY A 111 4.77 -0.93 11.47
CA GLY A 111 3.37 -0.54 11.47
C GLY A 111 3.01 0.19 10.19
N ILE A 112 1.95 -0.24 9.53
CA ILE A 112 1.42 0.36 8.29
C ILE A 112 -0.01 0.82 8.53
N VAL A 113 -0.34 2.05 8.14
CA VAL A 113 -1.72 2.53 8.10
C VAL A 113 -2.14 2.62 6.63
N LEU A 114 -3.16 1.84 6.29
CA LEU A 114 -3.79 1.88 4.97
C LEU A 114 -4.94 2.89 4.97
N GLY A 115 -5.07 3.62 3.91
CA GLY A 115 -6.15 4.54 3.61
C GLY A 115 -6.40 4.56 2.12
N GLU A 116 -7.05 5.60 1.61
CA GLU A 116 -7.44 5.68 0.21
C GLU A 116 -7.01 6.99 -0.42
N GLU A 117 -6.72 6.96 -1.72
CA GLU A 117 -6.52 8.16 -2.53
C GLU A 117 -7.20 8.04 -3.89
N GLU A 118 -7.58 9.19 -4.43
CA GLU A 118 -8.11 9.30 -5.78
C GLU A 118 -6.99 9.21 -6.81
N TYR A 119 -7.28 8.56 -7.93
CA TYR A 119 -6.40 8.53 -9.10
C TYR A 119 -7.20 8.63 -10.40
N VAL A 120 -6.53 9.02 -11.48
CA VAL A 120 -7.14 9.15 -12.80
C VAL A 120 -6.81 7.95 -13.64
N THR A 121 -7.83 7.25 -14.12
CA THR A 121 -7.69 6.12 -15.06
C THR A 121 -7.34 6.62 -16.48
N ASN A 122 -6.86 5.72 -17.33
CA ASN A 122 -6.63 6.02 -18.74
C ASN A 122 -7.93 6.35 -19.52
N ALA A 123 -9.10 6.01 -18.96
CA ALA A 123 -10.42 6.36 -19.46
C ALA A 123 -10.94 7.72 -18.96
N ALA A 124 -10.07 8.57 -18.39
CA ALA A 124 -10.43 9.87 -17.81
C ALA A 124 -11.50 9.80 -16.68
N GLU A 125 -11.56 8.69 -15.96
CA GLU A 125 -12.39 8.51 -14.77
C GLU A 125 -11.56 8.74 -13.50
N VAL A 126 -12.20 9.30 -12.47
CA VAL A 126 -11.63 9.37 -11.13
C VAL A 126 -12.08 8.14 -10.35
N LYS A 127 -11.13 7.33 -9.90
CA LYS A 127 -11.36 6.15 -9.05
C LYS A 127 -10.55 6.27 -7.76
N VAL A 128 -10.87 5.42 -6.80
CA VAL A 128 -10.21 5.37 -5.49
C VAL A 128 -9.48 4.04 -5.37
N HIS A 129 -8.24 4.08 -4.88
CA HIS A 129 -7.48 2.89 -4.53
C HIS A 129 -6.91 2.96 -3.12
N GLN A 130 -6.59 1.80 -2.55
CA GLN A 130 -5.97 1.71 -1.23
C GLN A 130 -4.47 1.94 -1.33
N VAL A 131 -3.94 2.75 -0.41
CA VAL A 131 -2.52 3.11 -0.36
C VAL A 131 -1.99 3.10 1.06
N VAL A 132 -0.67 3.03 1.20
CA VAL A 132 0.01 3.25 2.48
C VAL A 132 0.03 4.76 2.77
N THR A 133 -0.78 5.19 3.73
CA THR A 133 -0.86 6.60 4.12
C THR A 133 0.13 6.99 5.20
N GLN A 134 0.44 6.06 6.11
CA GLN A 134 1.38 6.30 7.19
C GLN A 134 2.21 5.06 7.48
N VAL A 135 3.46 5.31 7.87
CA VAL A 135 4.35 4.31 8.45
C VAL A 135 4.59 4.68 9.90
N ARG A 136 4.43 3.73 10.82
CA ARG A 136 4.53 3.90 12.27
C ARG A 136 5.33 2.76 12.87
N ASP A 137 5.75 2.89 14.11
CA ASP A 137 6.20 1.72 14.87
C ASP A 137 5.02 0.83 15.24
N THR A 138 5.33 -0.43 15.55
CA THR A 138 4.30 -1.44 15.84
C THR A 138 3.54 -1.17 17.13
N GLU A 139 4.10 -0.43 18.07
CA GLU A 139 3.43 -0.09 19.33
C GLU A 139 2.32 0.95 19.12
N VAL A 140 2.55 1.92 18.23
CA VAL A 140 1.52 2.88 17.81
C VAL A 140 0.31 2.16 17.19
N ILE A 141 0.55 1.11 16.40
CA ILE A 141 -0.53 0.30 15.84
C ILE A 141 -1.25 -0.52 16.91
N ARG A 142 -0.53 -1.17 17.83
CA ARG A 142 -1.12 -1.96 18.92
C ARG A 142 -1.99 -1.12 19.84
N SER A 143 -1.52 0.06 20.17
CA SER A 143 -2.24 0.99 21.07
C SER A 143 -3.42 1.69 20.39
N GLY A 144 -3.57 1.57 19.05
CA GLY A 144 -4.59 2.30 18.31
C GLY A 144 -4.34 3.82 18.21
N ASN A 145 -3.15 4.27 18.57
CA ASN A 145 -2.81 5.71 18.60
C ASN A 145 -2.45 6.24 17.20
N PHE A 146 -3.33 5.98 16.25
CA PHE A 146 -3.24 6.50 14.88
C PHE A 146 -4.62 6.88 14.37
N LYS A 147 -4.67 7.70 13.34
CA LYS A 147 -5.90 8.06 12.64
C LYS A 147 -5.76 7.63 11.18
N VAL A 148 -6.75 6.92 10.66
CA VAL A 148 -6.90 6.72 9.21
C VAL A 148 -7.32 8.06 8.62
N PRO A 149 -6.55 8.63 7.68
CA PRO A 149 -6.94 9.88 7.05
C PRO A 149 -8.17 9.70 6.16
N ASP A 150 -8.87 10.81 5.91
CA ASP A 150 -9.91 10.86 4.90
C ASP A 150 -9.31 10.56 3.51
N ILE A 151 -10.14 10.20 2.55
CA ILE A 151 -9.71 9.93 1.17
C ILE A 151 -8.92 11.14 0.65
N LYS A 152 -7.69 10.90 0.22
CA LYS A 152 -6.84 11.94 -0.35
C LYS A 152 -7.35 12.28 -1.75
N PRO A 153 -7.80 13.53 -2.00
CA PRO A 153 -8.27 13.94 -3.32
C PRO A 153 -7.12 14.01 -4.32
N LEU A 154 -7.46 14.07 -5.62
CA LEU A 154 -6.49 14.30 -6.68
C LEU A 154 -5.62 15.53 -6.39
N ASP A 155 -4.32 15.33 -6.46
CA ASP A 155 -3.36 16.44 -6.43
C ASP A 155 -3.36 17.24 -7.74
N ALA A 156 -2.58 18.32 -7.81
CA ALA A 156 -2.47 19.16 -8.99
C ALA A 156 -2.05 18.39 -10.27
N ARG A 157 -1.19 17.35 -10.13
CA ARG A 157 -0.78 16.51 -11.24
C ARG A 157 -1.94 15.63 -11.73
N GLY A 158 -2.68 15.00 -10.82
CA GLY A 158 -3.86 14.21 -11.13
C GLY A 158 -4.96 15.05 -11.82
N GLN A 159 -5.20 16.26 -11.32
CA GLN A 159 -6.14 17.21 -11.93
C GLN A 159 -5.71 17.62 -13.35
N ALA A 160 -4.41 17.90 -13.56
CA ALA A 160 -3.88 18.24 -14.88
C ALA A 160 -4.01 17.07 -15.86
N ARG A 161 -3.68 15.83 -15.41
CA ARG A 161 -3.87 14.63 -16.22
C ARG A 161 -5.33 14.41 -16.63
N LEU A 162 -6.26 14.59 -15.70
CA LEU A 162 -7.70 14.49 -15.98
C LEU A 162 -8.14 15.49 -17.03
N ALA A 163 -7.70 16.75 -16.89
CA ALA A 163 -8.00 17.80 -17.85
C ALA A 163 -7.42 17.49 -19.24
N GLU A 164 -6.17 17.01 -19.32
CA GLU A 164 -5.51 16.62 -20.57
C GLU A 164 -6.26 15.48 -21.29
N LEU A 165 -6.62 14.40 -20.56
CA LEU A 165 -7.36 13.27 -21.13
C LEU A 165 -8.72 13.70 -21.67
N LYS A 166 -9.46 14.53 -20.91
CA LYS A 166 -10.73 15.09 -21.36
C LYS A 166 -10.59 15.98 -22.60
N ALA A 167 -9.55 16.81 -22.66
CA ALA A 167 -9.26 17.63 -23.82
C ALA A 167 -8.94 16.81 -25.08
N LYS A 168 -8.36 15.63 -24.92
CA LYS A 168 -8.09 14.65 -26.00
C LYS A 168 -9.34 13.85 -26.42
N GLY A 169 -10.51 14.15 -25.86
CA GLY A 169 -11.76 13.46 -26.16
C GLY A 169 -11.86 12.03 -25.60
N VAL A 170 -11.04 11.70 -24.62
CA VAL A 170 -11.15 10.43 -23.90
C VAL A 170 -12.40 10.50 -23.02
N VAL A 171 -13.46 9.79 -23.42
CA VAL A 171 -14.69 9.62 -22.63
C VAL A 171 -14.67 8.22 -22.07
N GLY A 172 -14.87 8.09 -20.75
CA GLY A 172 -14.92 6.81 -20.08
C GLY A 172 -15.95 5.88 -20.72
N THR A 173 -15.48 4.83 -21.37
CA THR A 173 -16.35 3.71 -21.73
C THR A 173 -16.29 2.71 -20.59
N HIS A 174 -17.43 2.46 -19.95
CA HIS A 174 -17.56 1.40 -18.93
C HIS A 174 -17.14 0.06 -19.56
N THR A 175 -15.96 -0.41 -19.19
CA THR A 175 -15.60 -1.81 -19.30
C THR A 175 -15.17 -2.25 -17.90
N ASP A 176 -16.03 -3.04 -17.27
CA ASP A 176 -15.68 -3.83 -16.09
C ASP A 176 -14.51 -4.74 -16.45
N GLY A 177 -13.33 -4.40 -15.93
CA GLY A 177 -12.13 -5.20 -16.08
C GLY A 177 -11.08 -4.72 -15.08
N ALA A 178 -10.66 -5.62 -14.21
CA ALA A 178 -9.60 -5.36 -13.25
C ALA A 178 -8.37 -4.79 -13.95
N THR A 179 -8.10 -3.51 -13.76
CA THR A 179 -6.94 -2.85 -14.36
C THR A 179 -5.72 -3.16 -13.49
N VAL A 180 -4.83 -3.98 -14.02
CA VAL A 180 -3.48 -4.14 -13.46
C VAL A 180 -2.78 -2.79 -13.58
N VAL A 181 -2.51 -2.15 -12.46
CA VAL A 181 -1.70 -0.93 -12.41
C VAL A 181 -0.26 -1.35 -12.63
N ASN A 182 0.31 -1.04 -13.79
CA ASN A 182 1.73 -1.24 -14.07
C ASN A 182 2.58 -0.28 -13.25
N ASP A 183 3.79 -0.72 -12.87
CA ASP A 183 4.79 0.06 -12.11
C ASP A 183 5.16 1.42 -12.75
N GLU A 184 4.89 1.59 -14.05
CA GLU A 184 5.14 2.83 -14.80
C GLU A 184 4.10 3.92 -14.55
N ASP A 185 2.94 3.59 -13.96
CA ASP A 185 1.84 4.52 -13.73
C ASP A 185 1.78 5.10 -12.31
N LEU A 186 2.75 4.77 -11.45
CA LEU A 186 2.82 5.32 -10.10
C LEU A 186 3.41 6.74 -10.13
N PRO A 187 2.72 7.75 -9.59
CA PRO A 187 3.25 9.10 -9.47
C PRO A 187 4.33 9.14 -8.38
N PHE A 188 5.57 9.30 -8.80
CA PHE A 188 6.73 9.54 -7.93
C PHE A 188 6.94 11.02 -7.68
#